data_d03448e37777f4fa58d1ad254d6f9337
#
_entry.id   d03448e37777f4fa58d1ad254d6f9337
#
_cell.length_a   1.000
_cell.length_b   1.000
_cell.length_c   1.000
_cell.angle_alpha   90.00
_cell.angle_beta   90.00
_cell.angle_gamma   90.00
#
_symmetry.space_group_name_H-M   'P 1'
#
loop_
_entity.id
_entity.type
_entity.pdbx_description
1 polymer ?
#
loop_
_entity_poly.entity_id
_entity_poly.type
_entity_poly.pdbx_seq_one_letter_code
_entity_poly.pdbx_strand_id
1 'polypeptide(L)'
;MANALLARTNRDADRSPDFKIPVKALLTLCNAAFRRHGAGEFAQAIRIYEQILAIRPDLSDIHNNLGHALAALGRPAAAVTAFAHAIELRPSYPEALCNWGLALAELDRLDEAEAKYRQAIEVAPRFAGAYNNLGLLLKATGRLTEAKRAFKQAIALAPNDFSIYHNLAAVRPFSAGDRYLTALEAAAADPSMLPATDQMHLHFTLAKANDDLDRSEYAFAHLMKANWLKRRQIAYDEADTLGRMNRLRELVSHDFIRARQGCGERSAVPVFIVGMTRSGTTLIEQILASHPHVFGAGEHPLLDQVTGSIQKLLPGAPTFPDMMLHMSGADFCALGSLYLDSLMERSATALRITDKMTLNFLFVGLIHLALPDAAIIHAVRDPADTCLSSFSTHFSNGNEHTYDLAELGRYYRHYRQLMAHWHDVLPPGRILDVHYEDVVADVEKAARRIISHCGLDWDPRCLDFHLTERTVKTASAAQVRKPIYKNSIARWRKYEAFIGPLLAELAPIAE
;
A
#
# COMPACT_ATOMS: atom_id res chain seq x y z
N MET A 1 -10.08 3.61 28.29
CA MET A 1 -10.73 4.74 27.59
C MET A 1 -12.11 5.10 28.18
N ALA A 2 -13.09 4.19 28.28
CA ALA A 2 -14.42 4.47 28.83
C ALA A 2 -14.41 5.15 30.23
N ASN A 3 -13.54 4.69 31.15
CA ASN A 3 -13.44 5.26 32.50
C ASN A 3 -12.81 6.68 32.54
N ALA A 4 -11.96 7.03 31.58
CA ALA A 4 -11.39 8.38 31.47
C ALA A 4 -12.40 9.38 30.88
N LEU A 5 -13.23 8.94 29.95
CA LEU A 5 -14.37 9.69 29.42
C LEU A 5 -15.41 9.92 30.53
N LEU A 6 -15.68 8.88 31.32
CA LEU A 6 -16.55 8.94 32.52
C LEU A 6 -16.11 10.02 33.52
N ALA A 7 -14.82 10.11 33.80
CA ALA A 7 -14.30 11.08 34.75
C ALA A 7 -14.40 12.53 34.24
N ARG A 8 -14.41 12.74 32.90
CA ARG A 8 -14.63 14.06 32.29
C ARG A 8 -16.10 14.41 32.16
N THR A 9 -16.95 13.48 31.69
CA THR A 9 -18.42 13.73 31.60
C THR A 9 -19.07 14.02 32.94
N ASN A 10 -18.59 13.41 34.05
CA ASN A 10 -19.11 13.69 35.39
C ASN A 10 -18.67 15.07 35.91
N ARG A 11 -17.53 15.61 35.52
CA ARG A 11 -17.08 16.97 35.92
C ARG A 11 -17.80 18.08 35.14
N ASP A 12 -18.23 17.79 33.91
CA ASP A 12 -18.91 18.79 33.05
C ASP A 12 -20.42 18.72 33.15
N ALA A 13 -21.02 17.62 33.63
CA ALA A 13 -22.46 17.48 33.84
C ALA A 13 -23.03 18.41 34.93
N ASP A 14 -22.19 18.85 35.88
CA ASP A 14 -22.57 19.81 36.91
C ASP A 14 -22.69 21.27 36.42
N ARG A 15 -22.30 21.54 35.16
CA ARG A 15 -22.19 22.91 34.64
C ARG A 15 -23.24 23.37 33.64
N SER A 16 -24.19 22.49 33.20
CA SER A 16 -25.19 22.87 32.21
C SER A 16 -26.54 22.18 32.46
N PRO A 17 -27.62 22.94 32.71
CA PRO A 17 -28.92 22.40 33.10
C PRO A 17 -29.82 21.84 31.97
N ASP A 18 -29.36 21.84 30.70
CA ASP A 18 -30.23 21.54 29.54
C ASP A 18 -30.10 20.09 28.97
N PHE A 19 -29.57 19.14 29.74
CA PHE A 19 -29.40 17.77 29.22
C PHE A 19 -30.69 16.96 29.27
N LYS A 20 -31.30 16.70 28.09
CA LYS A 20 -32.53 15.90 27.92
C LYS A 20 -32.33 14.38 27.97
N ILE A 21 -31.08 13.86 28.05
CA ILE A 21 -30.81 12.41 28.05
C ILE A 21 -30.06 12.01 29.33
N PRO A 22 -30.46 10.89 29.98
CA PRO A 22 -29.77 10.38 31.15
C PRO A 22 -28.31 10.02 30.81
N VAL A 23 -27.36 10.40 31.66
CA VAL A 23 -25.92 10.07 31.54
C VAL A 23 -25.71 8.58 31.26
N LYS A 24 -26.53 7.71 31.89
CA LYS A 24 -26.47 6.25 31.66
C LYS A 24 -26.75 5.85 30.20
N ALA A 25 -27.67 6.52 29.51
CA ALA A 25 -27.98 6.25 28.10
C ALA A 25 -26.83 6.66 27.17
N LEU A 26 -26.22 7.83 27.41
CA LEU A 26 -25.03 8.29 26.67
C LEU A 26 -23.86 7.32 26.84
N LEU A 27 -23.60 6.84 28.05
CA LEU A 27 -22.58 5.84 28.34
C LEU A 27 -22.83 4.52 27.62
N THR A 28 -24.09 4.09 27.54
CA THR A 28 -24.46 2.88 26.80
C THR A 28 -24.11 3.02 25.31
N LEU A 29 -24.42 4.18 24.70
CA LEU A 29 -24.05 4.47 23.32
C LEU A 29 -22.53 4.50 23.11
N CYS A 30 -21.77 5.17 24.00
CA CYS A 30 -20.32 5.21 23.92
C CYS A 30 -19.70 3.81 23.99
N ASN A 31 -20.15 2.97 24.94
CA ASN A 31 -19.66 1.60 25.06
C ASN A 31 -20.04 0.73 23.85
N ALA A 32 -21.20 0.94 23.26
CA ALA A 32 -21.60 0.27 22.03
C ALA A 32 -20.71 0.68 20.85
N ALA A 33 -20.49 2.01 20.67
CA ALA A 33 -19.62 2.54 19.63
C ALA A 33 -18.19 1.99 19.74
N PHE A 34 -17.59 2.01 20.93
CA PHE A 34 -16.23 1.51 21.16
C PHE A 34 -16.10 0.01 20.93
N ARG A 35 -17.09 -0.79 21.28
CA ARG A 35 -17.10 -2.24 20.98
C ARG A 35 -17.14 -2.49 19.47
N ARG A 36 -18.04 -1.77 18.73
CA ARG A 36 -18.13 -1.89 17.27
C ARG A 36 -16.83 -1.43 16.60
N HIS A 37 -16.28 -0.32 17.04
CA HIS A 37 -15.01 0.20 16.55
C HIS A 37 -13.86 -0.82 16.77
N GLY A 38 -13.75 -1.36 17.99
CA GLY A 38 -12.72 -2.37 18.32
C GLY A 38 -12.91 -3.71 17.58
N ALA A 39 -14.14 -4.02 17.15
CA ALA A 39 -14.44 -5.19 16.30
C ALA A 39 -14.23 -4.92 14.80
N GLY A 40 -13.80 -3.70 14.40
CA GLY A 40 -13.64 -3.32 13.00
C GLY A 40 -14.96 -3.01 12.27
N GLU A 41 -16.08 -2.98 12.98
CA GLU A 41 -17.42 -2.70 12.43
C GLU A 41 -17.62 -1.19 12.25
N PHE A 42 -16.73 -0.53 11.50
CA PHE A 42 -16.62 0.92 11.43
C PHE A 42 -17.91 1.61 10.93
N ALA A 43 -18.61 1.03 9.96
CA ALA A 43 -19.87 1.60 9.48
C ALA A 43 -20.95 1.71 10.57
N GLN A 44 -21.00 0.71 11.47
CA GLN A 44 -21.92 0.72 12.61
C GLN A 44 -21.43 1.69 13.71
N ALA A 45 -20.12 1.71 13.96
CA ALA A 45 -19.52 2.64 14.92
C ALA A 45 -19.78 4.11 14.52
N ILE A 46 -19.63 4.47 13.23
CA ILE A 46 -19.90 5.81 12.70
C ILE A 46 -21.34 6.26 13.04
N ARG A 47 -22.36 5.42 12.74
CA ARG A 47 -23.76 5.76 13.03
C ARG A 47 -23.97 6.08 14.51
N ILE A 48 -23.32 5.32 15.40
CA ILE A 48 -23.45 5.54 16.84
C ILE A 48 -22.68 6.80 17.27
N TYR A 49 -21.48 7.05 16.70
CA TYR A 49 -20.75 8.31 16.97
C TYR A 49 -21.54 9.54 16.53
N GLU A 50 -22.18 9.50 15.36
CA GLU A 50 -23.06 10.58 14.88
C GLU A 50 -24.25 10.82 15.81
N GLN A 51 -24.88 9.75 16.34
CA GLN A 51 -25.95 9.87 17.36
C GLN A 51 -25.44 10.51 18.66
N ILE A 52 -24.23 10.12 19.11
CA ILE A 52 -23.61 10.70 20.30
C ILE A 52 -23.35 12.21 20.08
N LEU A 53 -22.77 12.57 18.92
CA LEU A 53 -22.44 13.96 18.61
C LEU A 53 -23.67 14.85 18.34
N ALA A 54 -24.78 14.27 17.91
CA ALA A 54 -26.07 14.99 17.83
C ALA A 54 -26.57 15.40 19.20
N ILE A 55 -26.17 14.66 20.26
CA ILE A 55 -26.58 14.96 21.66
C ILE A 55 -25.49 15.81 22.33
N ARG A 56 -24.22 15.48 22.14
CA ARG A 56 -23.05 16.09 22.75
C ARG A 56 -22.00 16.40 21.68
N PRO A 57 -22.13 17.52 20.97
CA PRO A 57 -21.20 17.93 19.92
C PRO A 57 -19.82 18.35 20.46
N ASP A 58 -19.69 18.56 21.76
CA ASP A 58 -18.49 19.00 22.46
C ASP A 58 -17.52 17.89 22.86
N LEU A 59 -17.75 16.64 22.44
CA LEU A 59 -16.90 15.48 22.80
C LEU A 59 -15.75 15.29 21.82
N SER A 60 -14.59 15.89 22.08
CA SER A 60 -13.40 15.81 21.23
C SER A 60 -12.94 14.38 20.97
N ASP A 61 -13.04 13.47 21.97
CA ASP A 61 -12.65 12.07 21.82
C ASP A 61 -13.57 11.31 20.84
N ILE A 62 -14.86 11.66 20.81
CA ILE A 62 -15.82 11.05 19.88
C ILE A 62 -15.58 11.55 18.45
N HIS A 63 -15.28 12.83 18.24
CA HIS A 63 -14.88 13.36 16.93
C HIS A 63 -13.59 12.69 16.42
N ASN A 64 -12.59 12.49 17.27
CA ASN A 64 -11.37 11.75 16.88
C ASN A 64 -11.68 10.30 16.49
N ASN A 65 -12.51 9.59 17.24
CA ASN A 65 -12.87 8.20 16.93
C ASN A 65 -13.74 8.09 15.67
N LEU A 66 -14.64 9.06 15.45
CA LEU A 66 -15.39 9.19 14.19
C LEU A 66 -14.44 9.36 13.01
N GLY A 67 -13.47 10.28 13.14
CA GLY A 67 -12.45 10.50 12.11
C GLY A 67 -11.66 9.23 11.80
N HIS A 68 -11.24 8.49 12.82
CA HIS A 68 -10.53 7.21 12.64
C HIS A 68 -11.41 6.18 11.92
N ALA A 69 -12.69 6.03 12.30
CA ALA A 69 -13.59 5.09 11.65
C ALA A 69 -13.88 5.47 10.18
N LEU A 70 -13.99 6.78 9.89
CA LEU A 70 -14.17 7.30 8.53
C LEU A 70 -12.93 7.02 7.66
N ALA A 71 -11.72 7.27 8.17
CA ALA A 71 -10.48 6.95 7.48
C ALA A 71 -10.37 5.45 7.19
N ALA A 72 -10.69 4.59 8.16
CA ALA A 72 -10.68 3.13 7.99
C ALA A 72 -11.66 2.63 6.91
N LEU A 73 -12.72 3.38 6.61
CA LEU A 73 -13.65 3.11 5.49
C LEU A 73 -13.26 3.81 4.17
N GLY A 74 -12.04 4.35 4.05
CA GLY A 74 -11.59 5.03 2.84
C GLY A 74 -12.26 6.38 2.59
N ARG A 75 -12.69 7.09 3.66
CA ARG A 75 -13.35 8.41 3.60
C ARG A 75 -12.46 9.49 4.24
N PRO A 76 -11.21 9.69 3.75
CA PRO A 76 -10.23 10.57 4.40
C PRO A 76 -10.67 12.04 4.44
N ALA A 77 -11.42 12.54 3.45
CA ALA A 77 -11.93 13.91 3.47
C ALA A 77 -12.89 14.16 4.62
N ALA A 78 -13.82 13.24 4.88
CA ALA A 78 -14.73 13.33 6.03
C ALA A 78 -13.97 13.14 7.36
N ALA A 79 -12.93 12.29 7.37
CA ALA A 79 -12.08 12.11 8.54
C ALA A 79 -11.34 13.41 8.92
N VAL A 80 -10.81 14.14 7.94
CA VAL A 80 -10.17 15.46 8.13
C VAL A 80 -11.12 16.43 8.86
N THR A 81 -12.39 16.49 8.45
CA THR A 81 -13.39 17.34 9.09
C THR A 81 -13.64 16.93 10.56
N ALA A 82 -13.76 15.62 10.82
CA ALA A 82 -13.96 15.12 12.17
C ALA A 82 -12.75 15.40 13.09
N PHE A 83 -11.53 15.22 12.58
CA PHE A 83 -10.31 15.54 13.34
C PHE A 83 -10.16 17.05 13.58
N ALA A 84 -10.55 17.91 12.62
CA ALA A 84 -10.55 19.34 12.79
C ALA A 84 -11.43 19.74 13.97
N HIS A 85 -12.67 19.24 14.05
CA HIS A 85 -13.56 19.47 15.20
C HIS A 85 -12.98 18.95 16.51
N ALA A 86 -12.31 17.79 16.50
CA ALA A 86 -11.64 17.28 17.69
C ALA A 86 -10.56 18.25 18.22
N ILE A 87 -9.80 18.90 17.32
CA ILE A 87 -8.74 19.86 17.66
C ILE A 87 -9.30 21.23 18.02
N GLU A 88 -10.39 21.69 17.39
CA GLU A 88 -11.10 22.91 17.81
C GLU A 88 -11.55 22.80 19.26
N LEU A 89 -12.09 21.65 19.66
CA LEU A 89 -12.56 21.40 21.03
C LEU A 89 -11.40 21.16 22.02
N ARG A 90 -10.29 20.58 21.55
CA ARG A 90 -9.10 20.28 22.36
C ARG A 90 -7.80 20.50 21.57
N PRO A 91 -7.26 21.74 21.54
CA PRO A 91 -6.06 22.06 20.76
C PRO A 91 -4.82 21.23 21.13
N SER A 92 -4.68 20.80 22.38
CA SER A 92 -3.56 19.95 22.86
C SER A 92 -3.95 18.47 22.85
N TYR A 93 -4.30 17.92 21.65
CA TYR A 93 -4.65 16.51 21.44
C TYR A 93 -3.70 15.87 20.41
N PRO A 94 -2.52 15.39 20.84
CA PRO A 94 -1.48 14.93 19.92
C PRO A 94 -1.91 13.71 19.07
N GLU A 95 -2.72 12.80 19.62
CA GLU A 95 -3.23 11.66 18.85
C GLU A 95 -4.17 12.11 17.72
N ALA A 96 -5.08 13.05 17.97
CA ALA A 96 -5.99 13.59 16.95
C ALA A 96 -5.21 14.38 15.88
N LEU A 97 -4.19 15.16 16.26
CA LEU A 97 -3.30 15.84 15.34
C LEU A 97 -2.56 14.84 14.41
N CYS A 98 -2.05 13.73 14.97
CA CYS A 98 -1.41 12.69 14.18
C CYS A 98 -2.40 12.01 13.23
N ASN A 99 -3.60 11.67 13.70
CA ASN A 99 -4.64 11.06 12.88
C ASN A 99 -5.09 12.01 11.75
N TRP A 100 -5.18 13.31 12.05
CA TRP A 100 -5.46 14.34 11.04
C TRP A 100 -4.35 14.38 9.99
N GLY A 101 -3.09 14.37 10.42
CA GLY A 101 -1.93 14.30 9.53
C GLY A 101 -1.95 13.07 8.63
N LEU A 102 -2.32 11.90 9.14
CA LEU A 102 -2.48 10.67 8.35
C LEU A 102 -3.56 10.83 7.29
N ALA A 103 -4.75 11.33 7.66
CA ALA A 103 -5.85 11.54 6.71
C ALA A 103 -5.49 12.58 5.62
N LEU A 104 -4.75 13.64 5.97
CA LEU A 104 -4.23 14.60 5.00
C LEU A 104 -3.21 13.97 4.05
N ALA A 105 -2.32 13.10 4.56
CA ALA A 105 -1.33 12.39 3.75
C ALA A 105 -2.00 11.38 2.79
N GLU A 106 -3.13 10.78 3.14
CA GLU A 106 -3.94 9.96 2.23
C GLU A 106 -4.53 10.80 1.08
N LEU A 107 -4.88 12.06 1.35
CA LEU A 107 -5.37 13.03 0.36
C LEU A 107 -4.25 13.72 -0.44
N ASP A 108 -3.00 13.29 -0.31
CA ASP A 108 -1.80 13.92 -0.89
C ASP A 108 -1.57 15.40 -0.45
N ARG A 109 -2.21 15.85 0.64
CA ARG A 109 -2.03 17.17 1.25
C ARG A 109 -0.84 17.15 2.21
N LEU A 110 0.36 16.94 1.67
CA LEU A 110 1.55 16.53 2.44
C LEU A 110 2.11 17.63 3.33
N ASP A 111 2.11 18.89 2.87
CA ASP A 111 2.59 20.03 3.66
C ASP A 111 1.71 20.25 4.89
N GLU A 112 0.40 20.08 4.71
CA GLU A 112 -0.55 20.17 5.81
C GLU A 112 -0.40 19.00 6.78
N ALA A 113 -0.16 17.78 6.26
CA ALA A 113 0.12 16.61 7.09
C ALA A 113 1.39 16.84 7.95
N GLU A 114 2.46 17.36 7.35
CA GLU A 114 3.69 17.70 8.06
C GLU A 114 3.45 18.74 9.15
N ALA A 115 2.68 19.78 8.84
CA ALA A 115 2.32 20.81 9.82
C ALA A 115 1.57 20.20 11.03
N LYS A 116 0.65 19.25 10.80
CA LYS A 116 -0.06 18.57 11.89
C LYS A 116 0.85 17.68 12.74
N TYR A 117 1.79 16.96 12.15
CA TYR A 117 2.78 16.18 12.91
C TYR A 117 3.71 17.08 13.72
N ARG A 118 4.15 18.20 13.16
CA ARG A 118 4.96 19.18 13.91
C ARG A 118 4.18 19.81 15.05
N GLN A 119 2.91 20.17 14.82
CA GLN A 119 2.02 20.66 15.88
C GLN A 119 1.83 19.61 16.98
N ALA A 120 1.70 18.31 16.64
CA ALA A 120 1.63 17.24 17.64
C ALA A 120 2.91 17.15 18.49
N ILE A 121 4.09 17.37 17.88
CA ILE A 121 5.37 17.41 18.58
C ILE A 121 5.46 18.63 19.50
N GLU A 122 4.98 19.79 19.07
CA GLU A 122 4.98 21.03 19.88
C GLU A 122 4.12 20.87 21.13
N VAL A 123 2.91 20.33 21.01
CA VAL A 123 1.98 20.14 22.14
C VAL A 123 2.38 18.97 23.04
N ALA A 124 3.09 17.97 22.50
CA ALA A 124 3.53 16.79 23.23
C ALA A 124 4.93 16.33 22.77
N PRO A 125 6.02 16.99 23.21
CA PRO A 125 7.40 16.71 22.75
C PRO A 125 7.89 15.29 23.07
N ARG A 126 7.20 14.55 23.93
CA ARG A 126 7.52 13.17 24.29
C ARG A 126 6.61 12.12 23.62
N PHE A 127 5.77 12.52 22.68
CA PHE A 127 4.87 11.61 21.96
C PHE A 127 5.59 10.96 20.76
N ALA A 128 6.12 9.75 20.95
CA ALA A 128 6.92 9.02 19.97
C ALA A 128 6.18 8.83 18.62
N GLY A 129 4.85 8.62 18.65
CA GLY A 129 4.02 8.44 17.46
C GLY A 129 4.09 9.61 16.48
N ALA A 130 4.18 10.86 16.97
CA ALA A 130 4.29 12.03 16.11
C ALA A 130 5.63 12.05 15.34
N TYR A 131 6.73 11.72 15.99
CA TYR A 131 8.06 11.61 15.35
C TYR A 131 8.09 10.46 14.34
N ASN A 132 7.46 9.31 14.66
CA ASN A 132 7.39 8.19 13.75
C ASN A 132 6.59 8.54 12.48
N ASN A 133 5.41 9.16 12.63
CA ASN A 133 4.57 9.56 11.50
C ASN A 133 5.24 10.66 10.64
N LEU A 134 5.89 11.62 11.27
CA LEU A 134 6.72 12.60 10.57
C LEU A 134 7.84 11.89 9.79
N GLY A 135 8.52 10.92 10.39
CA GLY A 135 9.56 10.13 9.75
C GLY A 135 9.05 9.36 8.51
N LEU A 136 7.86 8.78 8.60
CA LEU A 136 7.22 8.08 7.47
C LEU A 136 6.88 9.04 6.32
N LEU A 137 6.34 10.22 6.63
CA LEU A 137 6.06 11.26 5.64
C LEU A 137 7.35 11.74 4.95
N LEU A 138 8.38 12.06 5.73
CA LEU A 138 9.68 12.50 5.23
C LEU A 138 10.36 11.41 4.36
N LYS A 139 10.20 10.14 4.70
CA LYS A 139 10.66 9.02 3.86
C LYS A 139 9.91 9.00 2.52
N ALA A 140 8.59 9.14 2.53
CA ALA A 140 7.77 9.14 1.32
C ALA A 140 8.10 10.32 0.38
N THR A 141 8.41 11.49 0.95
CA THR A 141 8.83 12.70 0.21
C THR A 141 10.33 12.71 -0.14
N GLY A 142 11.11 11.69 0.23
CA GLY A 142 12.53 11.58 -0.12
C GLY A 142 13.50 12.32 0.82
N ARG A 143 13.02 12.97 1.86
CA ARG A 143 13.82 13.68 2.87
C ARG A 143 14.43 12.71 3.88
N LEU A 144 15.25 11.76 3.38
CA LEU A 144 15.73 10.58 4.11
C LEU A 144 16.59 10.95 5.35
N THR A 145 17.37 12.05 5.28
CA THR A 145 18.18 12.50 6.41
C THR A 145 17.30 12.97 7.57
N GLU A 146 16.23 13.69 7.29
CA GLU A 146 15.28 14.15 8.29
C GLU A 146 14.44 13.00 8.83
N ALA A 147 13.97 12.09 7.95
CA ALA A 147 13.29 10.87 8.34
C ALA A 147 14.11 10.05 9.35
N LYS A 148 15.41 9.86 9.08
CA LYS A 148 16.35 9.19 10.00
C LYS A 148 16.43 9.87 11.36
N ARG A 149 16.43 11.22 11.41
CA ARG A 149 16.45 11.98 12.68
C ARG A 149 15.14 11.77 13.46
N ALA A 150 14.00 11.84 12.77
CA ALA A 150 12.69 11.66 13.37
C ALA A 150 12.53 10.24 13.96
N PHE A 151 12.89 9.18 13.22
CA PHE A 151 12.84 7.80 13.74
C PHE A 151 13.79 7.60 14.94
N LYS A 152 15.00 8.18 14.94
CA LYS A 152 15.90 8.10 16.09
C LYS A 152 15.32 8.75 17.32
N GLN A 153 14.63 9.88 17.16
CA GLN A 153 13.94 10.54 18.28
C GLN A 153 12.77 9.71 18.77
N ALA A 154 11.99 9.12 17.87
CA ALA A 154 10.90 8.22 18.23
C ALA A 154 11.39 6.99 19.02
N ILE A 155 12.49 6.36 18.61
CA ILE A 155 13.11 5.23 19.33
C ILE A 155 13.59 5.67 20.73
N ALA A 156 14.19 6.86 20.85
CA ALA A 156 14.62 7.36 22.16
C ALA A 156 13.46 7.55 23.16
N LEU A 157 12.26 7.84 22.65
CA LEU A 157 11.04 8.03 23.44
C LEU A 157 10.27 6.71 23.68
N ALA A 158 10.34 5.77 22.75
CA ALA A 158 9.69 4.47 22.81
C ALA A 158 10.66 3.34 22.39
N PRO A 159 11.64 2.99 23.23
CA PRO A 159 12.70 2.03 22.87
C PRO A 159 12.21 0.60 22.68
N ASN A 160 11.01 0.26 23.13
CA ASN A 160 10.42 -1.06 23.00
C ASN A 160 9.39 -1.14 21.86
N ASP A 161 9.21 -0.09 21.06
CA ASP A 161 8.37 -0.13 19.85
C ASP A 161 9.23 -0.54 18.64
N PHE A 162 9.23 -1.83 18.33
CA PHE A 162 10.05 -2.40 17.25
C PHE A 162 9.60 -2.00 15.85
N SER A 163 8.38 -1.49 15.69
CA SER A 163 7.90 -0.94 14.41
C SER A 163 8.73 0.28 13.98
N ILE A 164 9.19 1.10 14.94
CA ILE A 164 10.01 2.28 14.67
C ILE A 164 11.42 1.88 14.22
N TYR A 165 11.98 0.82 14.79
CA TYR A 165 13.27 0.28 14.33
C TYR A 165 13.17 -0.26 12.90
N HIS A 166 12.04 -0.91 12.56
CA HIS A 166 11.77 -1.36 11.20
C HIS A 166 11.72 -0.17 10.22
N ASN A 167 11.06 0.92 10.60
CA ASN A 167 11.01 2.16 9.81
C ASN A 167 12.40 2.79 9.64
N LEU A 168 13.22 2.81 10.69
CA LEU A 168 14.60 3.28 10.64
C LEU A 168 15.46 2.42 9.70
N ALA A 169 15.29 1.10 9.73
CA ALA A 169 15.99 0.16 8.86
C ALA A 169 15.74 0.40 7.36
N ALA A 170 14.56 0.93 7.01
CA ALA A 170 14.22 1.26 5.64
C ALA A 170 14.97 2.48 5.08
N VAL A 171 15.54 3.34 5.94
CA VAL A 171 16.21 4.60 5.53
C VAL A 171 17.70 4.61 5.80
N ARG A 172 18.25 3.58 6.42
CA ARG A 172 19.69 3.43 6.63
C ARG A 172 20.12 1.97 6.74
N PRO A 173 21.34 1.60 6.32
CA PRO A 173 21.92 0.30 6.63
C PRO A 173 22.36 0.21 8.09
N PHE A 174 22.49 -1.02 8.60
CA PHE A 174 23.16 -1.33 9.85
C PHE A 174 24.67 -1.58 9.61
N SER A 175 25.46 -1.39 10.67
CA SER A 175 26.90 -1.67 10.69
C SER A 175 27.28 -2.42 11.97
N ALA A 176 28.45 -3.05 11.97
CA ALA A 176 28.98 -3.69 13.17
C ALA A 176 29.11 -2.66 14.32
N GLY A 177 28.71 -3.04 15.53
CA GLY A 177 28.72 -2.17 16.70
C GLY A 177 27.58 -1.12 16.74
N ASP A 178 26.58 -1.23 15.87
CA ASP A 178 25.44 -0.32 15.88
C ASP A 178 24.61 -0.53 17.16
N ARG A 179 24.42 0.55 17.94
CA ARG A 179 23.65 0.51 19.19
C ARG A 179 22.22 0.01 19.05
N TYR A 180 21.58 0.28 17.89
CA TYR A 180 20.22 -0.19 17.63
C TYR A 180 20.19 -1.68 17.34
N LEU A 181 21.22 -2.20 16.65
CA LEU A 181 21.37 -3.65 16.47
C LEU A 181 21.58 -4.34 17.82
N THR A 182 22.45 -3.84 18.68
CA THR A 182 22.66 -4.37 20.03
C THR A 182 21.35 -4.40 20.85
N ALA A 183 20.52 -3.37 20.76
CA ALA A 183 19.24 -3.33 21.44
C ALA A 183 18.25 -4.39 20.88
N LEU A 184 18.24 -4.58 19.54
CA LEU A 184 17.41 -5.59 18.88
C LEU A 184 17.86 -7.01 19.22
N GLU A 185 19.18 -7.28 19.25
CA GLU A 185 19.74 -8.57 19.62
C GLU A 185 19.43 -8.90 21.09
N ALA A 186 19.53 -7.93 21.98
CA ALA A 186 19.14 -8.10 23.40
C ALA A 186 17.65 -8.43 23.56
N ALA A 187 16.77 -7.75 22.81
CA ALA A 187 15.34 -8.04 22.84
C ALA A 187 15.00 -9.43 22.23
N ALA A 188 15.78 -9.89 21.26
CA ALA A 188 15.58 -11.19 20.62
C ALA A 188 16.10 -12.37 21.47
N ALA A 189 16.92 -12.11 22.49
CA ALA A 189 17.40 -13.16 23.40
C ALA A 189 16.27 -13.78 24.25
N ASP A 190 15.26 -12.97 24.65
CA ASP A 190 14.03 -13.45 25.25
C ASP A 190 12.80 -12.67 24.75
N PRO A 191 12.26 -13.05 23.59
CA PRO A 191 11.12 -12.37 23.00
C PRO A 191 9.78 -12.81 23.61
N SER A 192 9.75 -13.73 24.58
CA SER A 192 8.53 -14.38 25.08
C SER A 192 7.52 -13.39 25.67
N MET A 193 7.99 -12.28 26.23
CA MET A 193 7.15 -11.23 26.81
C MET A 193 6.65 -10.18 25.78
N LEU A 194 7.12 -10.25 24.53
CA LEU A 194 6.70 -9.32 23.49
C LEU A 194 5.42 -9.78 22.80
N PRO A 195 4.49 -8.87 22.47
CA PRO A 195 3.37 -9.17 21.61
C PRO A 195 3.84 -9.74 20.26
N ALA A 196 3.04 -10.61 19.63
CA ALA A 196 3.41 -11.26 18.38
C ALA A 196 3.73 -10.26 17.23
N THR A 197 3.05 -9.11 17.21
CA THR A 197 3.32 -8.01 16.28
C THR A 197 4.71 -7.40 16.49
N ASP A 198 5.11 -7.21 17.76
CA ASP A 198 6.42 -6.66 18.08
C ASP A 198 7.53 -7.66 17.77
N GLN A 199 7.32 -8.95 18.07
CA GLN A 199 8.24 -10.01 17.65
C GLN A 199 8.42 -10.04 16.13
N MET A 200 7.34 -9.89 15.39
CA MET A 200 7.39 -9.85 13.92
C MET A 200 8.25 -8.68 13.42
N HIS A 201 8.02 -7.45 13.90
CA HIS A 201 8.83 -6.28 13.53
C HIS A 201 10.28 -6.43 13.96
N LEU A 202 10.54 -6.97 15.16
CA LEU A 202 11.87 -7.28 15.66
C LEU A 202 12.61 -8.21 14.68
N HIS A 203 11.97 -9.31 14.27
CA HIS A 203 12.61 -10.28 13.40
C HIS A 203 12.80 -9.78 11.96
N PHE A 204 11.84 -9.03 11.35
CA PHE A 204 12.07 -8.38 10.06
C PHE A 204 13.23 -7.38 10.12
N THR A 205 13.37 -6.65 11.23
CA THR A 205 14.46 -5.68 11.40
C THR A 205 15.81 -6.37 11.58
N LEU A 206 15.88 -7.44 12.38
CA LEU A 206 17.09 -8.26 12.55
C LEU A 206 17.49 -8.96 11.27
N ALA A 207 16.53 -9.44 10.47
CA ALA A 207 16.80 -10.00 9.15
C ALA A 207 17.51 -8.97 8.26
N LYS A 208 16.95 -7.75 8.19
CA LYS A 208 17.58 -6.66 7.42
C LYS A 208 18.97 -6.29 7.95
N ALA A 209 19.13 -6.22 9.28
CA ALA A 209 20.41 -5.88 9.89
C ALA A 209 21.48 -6.94 9.61
N ASN A 210 21.13 -8.23 9.67
CA ASN A 210 22.07 -9.32 9.35
C ASN A 210 22.38 -9.40 7.85
N ASP A 211 21.41 -9.06 6.96
CA ASP A 211 21.66 -8.94 5.52
C ASP A 211 22.64 -7.80 5.20
N ASP A 212 22.51 -6.65 5.88
CA ASP A 212 23.44 -5.51 5.77
C ASP A 212 24.87 -5.85 6.21
N LEU A 213 25.02 -6.84 7.09
CA LEU A 213 26.30 -7.34 7.61
C LEU A 213 26.80 -8.59 6.86
N ASP A 214 26.18 -8.96 5.74
CA ASP A 214 26.47 -10.17 4.95
C ASP A 214 26.39 -11.49 5.76
N ARG A 215 25.55 -11.54 6.80
CA ARG A 215 25.28 -12.72 7.63
C ARG A 215 24.02 -13.45 7.15
N SER A 216 24.09 -14.05 5.95
CA SER A 216 22.91 -14.58 5.23
C SER A 216 22.12 -15.64 6.00
N GLU A 217 22.78 -16.55 6.73
CA GLU A 217 22.13 -17.59 7.53
C GLU A 217 21.29 -16.98 8.66
N TYR A 218 21.86 -16.06 9.43
CA TYR A 218 21.14 -15.37 10.50
C TYR A 218 20.00 -14.48 9.94
N ALA A 219 20.26 -13.80 8.83
CA ALA A 219 19.25 -13.00 8.16
C ALA A 219 18.05 -13.88 7.76
N PHE A 220 18.31 -15.05 7.17
CA PHE A 220 17.26 -15.94 6.73
C PHE A 220 16.50 -16.60 7.88
N ALA A 221 17.18 -17.00 8.96
CA ALA A 221 16.53 -17.53 10.16
C ALA A 221 15.53 -16.51 10.75
N HIS A 222 15.91 -15.24 10.78
CA HIS A 222 15.00 -14.18 11.23
C HIS A 222 13.86 -13.93 10.23
N LEU A 223 14.10 -13.99 8.91
CA LEU A 223 13.03 -13.91 7.91
C LEU A 223 11.98 -15.02 8.09
N MET A 224 12.43 -16.26 8.25
CA MET A 224 11.52 -17.38 8.47
C MET A 224 10.63 -17.15 9.69
N LYS A 225 11.20 -16.69 10.80
CA LYS A 225 10.45 -16.43 12.03
C LYS A 225 9.47 -15.26 11.87
N ALA A 226 9.90 -14.17 11.22
CA ALA A 226 9.05 -13.01 10.97
C ALA A 226 7.85 -13.37 10.08
N ASN A 227 8.11 -14.07 8.99
CA ASN A 227 7.07 -14.50 8.04
C ASN A 227 6.10 -15.51 8.68
N TRP A 228 6.59 -16.46 9.46
CA TRP A 228 5.75 -17.39 10.20
C TRP A 228 4.80 -16.67 11.18
N LEU A 229 5.32 -15.67 11.93
CA LEU A 229 4.50 -14.84 12.82
C LEU A 229 3.43 -14.07 12.06
N LYS A 230 3.78 -13.46 10.91
CA LYS A 230 2.83 -12.73 10.08
C LYS A 230 1.80 -13.66 9.44
N ARG A 231 2.22 -14.82 8.88
CA ARG A 231 1.33 -15.78 8.24
C ARG A 231 0.21 -16.27 9.17
N ARG A 232 0.48 -16.38 10.46
CA ARG A 232 -0.50 -16.77 11.48
C ARG A 232 -1.49 -15.66 11.86
N GLN A 233 -1.21 -14.41 11.51
CA GLN A 233 -2.07 -13.25 11.81
C GLN A 233 -3.00 -12.88 10.64
N ILE A 234 -2.81 -13.52 9.49
CA ILE A 234 -3.56 -13.20 8.27
C ILE A 234 -4.37 -14.40 7.80
N ALA A 235 -5.54 -14.13 7.22
CA ALA A 235 -6.30 -15.10 6.48
C ALA A 235 -5.87 -15.04 5.01
N TYR A 236 -5.37 -16.15 4.48
CA TYR A 236 -5.03 -16.30 3.06
C TYR A 236 -5.65 -17.59 2.55
N ASP A 237 -6.59 -17.45 1.63
CA ASP A 237 -7.17 -18.56 0.89
C ASP A 237 -6.44 -18.69 -0.45
N GLU A 238 -5.50 -19.63 -0.49
CA GLU A 238 -4.71 -19.90 -1.68
C GLU A 238 -5.59 -20.45 -2.81
N ALA A 239 -6.53 -21.34 -2.50
CA ALA A 239 -7.38 -21.98 -3.50
C ALA A 239 -8.26 -20.94 -4.23
N ASP A 240 -8.89 -20.01 -3.50
CA ASP A 240 -9.64 -18.91 -4.09
C ASP A 240 -8.73 -17.98 -4.92
N THR A 241 -7.57 -17.63 -4.37
CA THR A 241 -6.64 -16.71 -5.05
C THR A 241 -6.12 -17.28 -6.37
N LEU A 242 -5.65 -18.52 -6.38
CA LEU A 242 -5.15 -19.20 -7.57
C LEU A 242 -6.30 -19.58 -8.52
N GLY A 243 -7.44 -19.99 -7.96
CA GLY A 243 -8.67 -20.30 -8.70
C GLY A 243 -9.15 -19.11 -9.54
N ARG A 244 -9.06 -17.89 -9.01
CA ARG A 244 -9.41 -16.66 -9.75
C ARG A 244 -8.50 -16.43 -10.96
N MET A 245 -7.19 -16.67 -10.84
CA MET A 245 -6.27 -16.58 -11.98
C MET A 245 -6.57 -17.63 -13.06
N ASN A 246 -6.85 -18.86 -12.64
CA ASN A 246 -7.25 -19.92 -13.57
C ASN A 246 -8.59 -19.58 -14.26
N ARG A 247 -9.55 -19.08 -13.50
CA ARG A 247 -10.86 -18.68 -14.03
C ARG A 247 -10.74 -17.57 -15.07
N LEU A 248 -9.85 -16.61 -14.90
CA LEU A 248 -9.56 -15.58 -15.91
C LEU A 248 -9.04 -16.20 -17.22
N ARG A 249 -8.13 -17.17 -17.14
CA ARG A 249 -7.59 -17.87 -18.31
C ARG A 249 -8.64 -18.67 -19.06
N GLU A 250 -9.58 -19.29 -18.33
CA GLU A 250 -10.70 -20.03 -18.94
C GLU A 250 -11.72 -19.10 -19.61
N LEU A 251 -12.03 -17.99 -18.94
CA LEU A 251 -13.10 -17.08 -19.35
C LEU A 251 -12.70 -16.21 -20.53
N VAL A 252 -11.49 -15.62 -20.48
CA VAL A 252 -11.07 -14.60 -21.44
C VAL A 252 -10.29 -15.24 -22.60
N SER A 253 -11.03 -15.88 -23.51
CA SER A 253 -10.46 -16.47 -24.73
C SER A 253 -10.30 -15.43 -25.86
N HIS A 254 -9.63 -15.81 -26.95
CA HIS A 254 -9.58 -15.02 -28.19
C HIS A 254 -10.98 -14.65 -28.70
N ASP A 255 -11.94 -15.60 -28.67
CA ASP A 255 -13.31 -15.33 -29.12
C ASP A 255 -14.05 -14.39 -28.19
N PHE A 256 -13.79 -14.50 -26.86
CA PHE A 256 -14.33 -13.57 -25.87
C PHE A 256 -13.87 -12.12 -26.12
N ILE A 257 -12.58 -11.91 -26.39
CA ILE A 257 -12.01 -10.60 -26.73
C ILE A 257 -12.58 -10.10 -28.06
N ARG A 258 -12.54 -10.93 -29.10
CA ARG A 258 -13.03 -10.57 -30.45
C ARG A 258 -14.48 -10.12 -30.44
N ALA A 259 -15.34 -10.84 -29.72
CA ALA A 259 -16.78 -10.54 -29.66
C ALA A 259 -17.11 -9.21 -28.96
N ARG A 260 -16.16 -8.65 -28.18
CA ARG A 260 -16.32 -7.42 -27.37
C ARG A 260 -15.36 -6.31 -27.77
N GLN A 261 -14.61 -6.51 -28.81
CA GLN A 261 -13.63 -5.53 -29.29
C GLN A 261 -14.31 -4.23 -29.74
N GLY A 262 -13.72 -3.09 -29.41
CA GLY A 262 -14.19 -1.76 -29.80
C GLY A 262 -15.36 -1.20 -28.98
N CYS A 263 -15.74 -1.87 -27.89
CA CYS A 263 -16.84 -1.43 -27.02
C CYS A 263 -16.41 -0.41 -25.95
N GLY A 264 -15.11 -0.29 -25.65
CA GLY A 264 -14.59 0.52 -24.54
C GLY A 264 -14.46 2.01 -24.83
N GLU A 265 -14.18 2.75 -23.78
CA GLU A 265 -13.89 4.19 -23.84
C GLU A 265 -12.49 4.44 -24.41
N ARG A 266 -12.38 5.24 -25.45
CA ARG A 266 -11.13 5.50 -26.14
C ARG A 266 -10.35 6.65 -25.52
N SER A 267 -9.32 6.31 -24.77
CA SER A 267 -8.41 7.28 -24.16
C SER A 267 -7.00 6.71 -24.03
N ALA A 268 -6.02 7.50 -24.42
CA ALA A 268 -4.61 7.20 -24.23
C ALA A 268 -4.04 7.77 -22.90
N VAL A 269 -4.88 8.41 -22.08
CA VAL A 269 -4.45 9.00 -20.79
C VAL A 269 -3.95 7.94 -19.80
N PRO A 270 -4.60 6.78 -19.60
CA PRO A 270 -4.15 5.82 -18.63
C PRO A 270 -2.92 5.03 -19.08
N VAL A 271 -1.97 4.86 -18.15
CA VAL A 271 -0.80 3.99 -18.30
C VAL A 271 -0.78 3.01 -17.13
N PHE A 272 -1.14 1.76 -17.39
CA PHE A 272 -1.12 0.71 -16.38
C PHE A 272 0.26 0.09 -16.25
N ILE A 273 0.82 0.09 -15.04
CA ILE A 273 2.08 -0.59 -14.73
C ILE A 273 1.75 -1.77 -13.85
N VAL A 274 1.80 -2.97 -14.43
CA VAL A 274 1.41 -4.23 -13.80
C VAL A 274 2.61 -5.14 -13.56
N GLY A 275 2.45 -6.13 -12.70
CA GLY A 275 3.48 -7.13 -12.44
C GLY A 275 3.48 -7.59 -10.98
N MET A 276 4.43 -8.44 -10.62
CA MET A 276 4.61 -8.84 -9.23
C MET A 276 5.07 -7.66 -8.37
N THR A 277 4.68 -7.67 -7.12
CA THR A 277 5.31 -6.79 -6.13
C THR A 277 6.83 -7.01 -6.13
N ARG A 278 7.62 -5.96 -6.00
CA ARG A 278 9.10 -5.99 -6.03
C ARG A 278 9.74 -6.35 -7.39
N SER A 279 9.00 -6.36 -8.48
CA SER A 279 9.52 -6.59 -9.85
C SER A 279 10.15 -5.35 -10.51
N GLY A 280 10.10 -4.17 -9.86
CA GLY A 280 10.62 -2.92 -10.44
C GLY A 280 9.55 -1.94 -10.92
N THR A 281 8.27 -2.19 -10.68
CA THR A 281 7.15 -1.33 -11.06
C THR A 281 7.31 0.12 -10.60
N THR A 282 7.83 0.34 -9.39
CA THR A 282 8.10 1.69 -8.86
C THR A 282 9.21 2.41 -9.61
N LEU A 283 10.24 1.69 -10.09
CA LEU A 283 11.30 2.27 -10.91
C LEU A 283 10.77 2.71 -12.28
N ILE A 284 9.98 1.87 -12.94
CA ILE A 284 9.33 2.18 -14.22
C ILE A 284 8.42 3.42 -14.07
N GLU A 285 7.61 3.45 -13.02
CA GLU A 285 6.75 4.61 -12.74
C GLU A 285 7.55 5.87 -12.49
N GLN A 286 8.67 5.78 -11.75
CA GLN A 286 9.51 6.92 -11.45
C GLN A 286 10.17 7.49 -12.70
N ILE A 287 10.63 6.64 -13.62
CA ILE A 287 11.14 7.03 -14.95
C ILE A 287 10.04 7.77 -15.73
N LEU A 288 8.84 7.21 -15.83
CA LEU A 288 7.70 7.80 -16.51
C LEU A 288 7.29 9.15 -15.89
N ALA A 289 7.15 9.18 -14.57
CA ALA A 289 6.69 10.37 -13.85
C ALA A 289 7.73 11.52 -13.81
N SER A 290 8.94 11.28 -14.30
CA SER A 290 9.94 12.35 -14.55
C SER A 290 9.72 13.05 -15.88
N HIS A 291 8.87 12.51 -16.75
CA HIS A 291 8.47 13.17 -17.99
C HIS A 291 7.45 14.29 -17.69
N PRO A 292 7.57 15.50 -18.31
CA PRO A 292 6.75 16.68 -17.97
C PRO A 292 5.25 16.51 -18.25
N HIS A 293 4.88 15.59 -19.14
CA HIS A 293 3.49 15.32 -19.50
C HIS A 293 2.91 14.08 -18.81
N VAL A 294 3.62 13.51 -17.83
CA VAL A 294 3.18 12.32 -17.09
C VAL A 294 2.95 12.65 -15.63
N PHE A 295 1.76 12.32 -15.14
CA PHE A 295 1.47 12.34 -13.71
C PHE A 295 1.57 10.93 -13.13
N GLY A 296 2.44 10.74 -12.14
CA GLY A 296 2.61 9.47 -11.44
C GLY A 296 1.61 9.31 -10.30
N ALA A 297 0.49 8.64 -10.52
CA ALA A 297 -0.55 8.51 -9.49
C ALA A 297 -0.23 7.47 -8.39
N GLY A 298 0.67 6.52 -8.64
CA GLY A 298 1.06 5.52 -7.63
C GLY A 298 0.12 4.32 -7.57
N GLU A 299 -0.02 3.73 -6.37
CA GLU A 299 -0.87 2.56 -6.12
C GLU A 299 -2.26 3.00 -5.65
N HIS A 300 -3.27 2.72 -6.47
CA HIS A 300 -4.66 3.00 -6.13
C HIS A 300 -5.56 1.82 -6.51
N PRO A 301 -6.49 1.39 -5.64
CA PRO A 301 -7.43 0.31 -5.95
C PRO A 301 -8.59 0.80 -6.85
N LEU A 302 -8.34 1.78 -7.73
CA LEU A 302 -9.36 2.46 -8.50
C LEU A 302 -10.10 1.52 -9.44
N LEU A 303 -9.36 0.66 -10.15
CA LEU A 303 -9.96 -0.28 -11.11
C LEU A 303 -10.86 -1.31 -10.40
N ASP A 304 -10.44 -1.82 -9.25
CA ASP A 304 -11.24 -2.71 -8.42
C ASP A 304 -12.53 -2.01 -7.90
N GLN A 305 -12.41 -0.77 -7.44
CA GLN A 305 -13.55 0.03 -6.96
C GLN A 305 -14.58 0.31 -8.07
N VAL A 306 -14.12 0.68 -9.27
CA VAL A 306 -14.99 0.94 -10.42
C VAL A 306 -15.65 -0.37 -10.89
N THR A 307 -14.90 -1.48 -10.95
CA THR A 307 -15.43 -2.80 -11.27
C THR A 307 -16.53 -3.21 -10.31
N GLY A 308 -16.31 -3.03 -8.99
CA GLY A 308 -17.34 -3.28 -7.98
C GLY A 308 -18.56 -2.34 -8.09
N SER A 309 -18.39 -1.13 -8.62
CA SER A 309 -19.50 -0.20 -8.85
C SER A 309 -20.36 -0.65 -10.04
N ILE A 310 -19.74 -1.06 -11.14
CA ILE A 310 -20.45 -1.63 -12.31
C ILE A 310 -21.17 -2.93 -11.91
N GLN A 311 -20.54 -3.81 -11.15
CA GLN A 311 -21.17 -5.05 -10.69
C GLN A 311 -22.49 -4.79 -9.95
N LYS A 312 -22.57 -3.74 -9.12
CA LYS A 312 -23.80 -3.37 -8.41
C LYS A 312 -24.94 -2.93 -9.35
N LEU A 313 -24.62 -2.48 -10.57
CA LEU A 313 -25.59 -2.09 -11.59
C LEU A 313 -26.05 -3.27 -12.45
N LEU A 314 -25.42 -4.44 -12.33
CA LEU A 314 -25.75 -5.66 -13.07
C LEU A 314 -26.57 -6.62 -12.19
N PRO A 315 -27.91 -6.65 -12.30
CA PRO A 315 -28.76 -7.46 -11.41
C PRO A 315 -28.40 -8.94 -11.47
N GLY A 316 -28.06 -9.54 -10.33
CA GLY A 316 -27.74 -10.96 -10.22
C GLY A 316 -26.40 -11.38 -10.83
N ALA A 317 -25.56 -10.45 -11.30
CA ALA A 317 -24.22 -10.78 -11.80
C ALA A 317 -23.32 -11.26 -10.66
N PRO A 318 -22.51 -12.30 -10.91
CA PRO A 318 -21.49 -12.76 -9.96
C PRO A 318 -20.39 -11.70 -9.80
N THR A 319 -19.45 -11.95 -8.88
CA THR A 319 -18.27 -11.10 -8.72
C THR A 319 -17.30 -11.26 -9.89
N PHE A 320 -16.34 -10.33 -10.00
CA PHE A 320 -15.23 -10.46 -10.95
C PHE A 320 -14.43 -11.76 -10.66
N PRO A 321 -14.06 -12.54 -11.69
CA PRO A 321 -14.12 -12.20 -13.12
C PRO A 321 -15.44 -12.59 -13.82
N ASP A 322 -16.30 -13.43 -13.27
CA ASP A 322 -17.47 -13.98 -13.94
C ASP A 322 -18.52 -12.93 -14.34
N MET A 323 -18.55 -11.77 -13.66
CA MET A 323 -19.39 -10.64 -14.07
C MET A 323 -19.16 -10.22 -15.53
N MET A 324 -17.95 -10.41 -16.08
CA MET A 324 -17.60 -10.04 -17.45
C MET A 324 -18.46 -10.79 -18.50
N LEU A 325 -19.01 -11.97 -18.16
CA LEU A 325 -19.93 -12.72 -19.02
C LEU A 325 -21.29 -12.02 -19.15
N HIS A 326 -21.66 -11.21 -18.15
CA HIS A 326 -22.95 -10.51 -18.07
C HIS A 326 -22.86 -9.06 -18.56
N MET A 327 -21.65 -8.58 -18.87
CA MET A 327 -21.43 -7.23 -19.36
C MET A 327 -21.71 -7.10 -20.85
N SER A 328 -22.50 -6.08 -21.20
CA SER A 328 -22.70 -5.60 -22.57
C SER A 328 -21.55 -4.67 -23.01
N GLY A 329 -21.52 -4.31 -24.29
CA GLY A 329 -20.58 -3.29 -24.78
C GLY A 329 -20.72 -1.94 -24.07
N ALA A 330 -21.96 -1.54 -23.73
CA ALA A 330 -22.23 -0.32 -22.98
C ALA A 330 -21.65 -0.38 -21.55
N ASP A 331 -21.65 -1.54 -20.90
CA ASP A 331 -21.10 -1.70 -19.55
C ASP A 331 -19.57 -1.59 -19.56
N PHE A 332 -18.89 -2.10 -20.59
CA PHE A 332 -17.43 -1.89 -20.75
C PHE A 332 -17.11 -0.42 -20.99
N CYS A 333 -17.91 0.28 -21.81
CA CYS A 333 -17.74 1.73 -22.01
C CYS A 333 -17.97 2.51 -20.71
N ALA A 334 -19.06 2.23 -19.99
CA ALA A 334 -19.36 2.85 -18.71
C ALA A 334 -18.26 2.62 -17.66
N LEU A 335 -17.67 1.43 -17.61
CA LEU A 335 -16.54 1.12 -16.76
C LEU A 335 -15.33 1.99 -17.12
N GLY A 336 -15.01 2.09 -18.43
CA GLY A 336 -13.93 2.92 -18.93
C GLY A 336 -14.13 4.39 -18.59
N SER A 337 -15.33 4.93 -18.81
CA SER A 337 -15.66 6.34 -18.51
C SER A 337 -15.55 6.64 -17.01
N LEU A 338 -16.14 5.81 -16.14
CA LEU A 338 -16.04 5.96 -14.67
C LEU A 338 -14.60 5.89 -14.17
N TYR A 339 -13.80 5.00 -14.77
CA TYR A 339 -12.38 4.90 -14.44
C TYR A 339 -11.63 6.17 -14.84
N LEU A 340 -11.85 6.67 -16.05
CA LEU A 340 -11.21 7.89 -16.56
C LEU A 340 -11.57 9.11 -15.72
N ASP A 341 -12.86 9.30 -15.41
CA ASP A 341 -13.32 10.42 -14.59
C ASP A 341 -12.58 10.43 -13.24
N SER A 342 -12.53 9.29 -12.57
CA SER A 342 -11.86 9.15 -11.29
C SER A 342 -10.32 9.30 -11.39
N LEU A 343 -9.72 8.88 -12.50
CA LEU A 343 -8.29 9.01 -12.73
C LEU A 343 -7.92 10.48 -13.03
N MET A 344 -8.72 11.18 -13.82
CA MET A 344 -8.50 12.59 -14.20
C MET A 344 -8.67 13.55 -13.05
N GLU A 345 -9.39 13.20 -11.97
CA GLU A 345 -9.39 13.97 -10.71
C GLU A 345 -7.98 14.14 -10.13
N ARG A 346 -7.03 13.24 -10.46
CA ARG A 346 -5.64 13.30 -9.99
C ARG A 346 -4.81 14.36 -10.69
N SER A 347 -5.07 14.59 -12.00
CA SER A 347 -4.41 15.61 -12.79
C SER A 347 -5.25 15.95 -14.02
N ALA A 348 -5.73 17.19 -14.10
CA ALA A 348 -6.52 17.66 -15.22
C ALA A 348 -5.68 18.02 -16.47
N THR A 349 -4.35 18.08 -16.34
CA THR A 349 -3.45 18.62 -17.39
C THR A 349 -2.45 17.63 -17.94
N ALA A 350 -2.26 16.47 -17.27
CA ALA A 350 -1.32 15.46 -17.70
C ALA A 350 -1.81 14.74 -18.98
N LEU A 351 -0.92 14.54 -19.95
CA LEU A 351 -1.23 13.76 -21.16
C LEU A 351 -1.30 12.26 -20.85
N ARG A 352 -0.58 11.82 -19.80
CA ARG A 352 -0.60 10.43 -19.30
C ARG A 352 -0.67 10.43 -17.78
N ILE A 353 -1.44 9.51 -17.23
CA ILE A 353 -1.54 9.28 -15.78
C ILE A 353 -1.25 7.81 -15.53
N THR A 354 -0.25 7.52 -14.69
CA THR A 354 0.08 6.14 -14.36
C THR A 354 -0.88 5.59 -13.29
N ASP A 355 -1.29 4.34 -13.46
CA ASP A 355 -1.86 3.48 -12.41
C ASP A 355 -0.88 2.32 -12.20
N LYS A 356 -0.15 2.37 -11.10
CA LYS A 356 0.89 1.38 -10.79
C LYS A 356 0.41 0.43 -9.68
N MET A 357 -0.82 -0.04 -9.76
CA MET A 357 -1.30 -1.11 -8.91
C MET A 357 -0.84 -2.46 -9.47
N THR A 358 0.08 -3.11 -8.77
CA THR A 358 0.69 -4.37 -9.23
C THR A 358 -0.35 -5.43 -9.55
N LEU A 359 -1.41 -5.55 -8.74
CA LEU A 359 -2.52 -6.49 -8.92
C LEU A 359 -3.38 -6.23 -10.14
N ASN A 360 -3.23 -5.09 -10.83
CA ASN A 360 -3.95 -4.85 -12.09
C ASN A 360 -3.58 -5.84 -13.20
N PHE A 361 -2.59 -6.72 -13.00
CA PHE A 361 -2.36 -7.84 -13.90
C PHE A 361 -3.56 -8.81 -13.98
N LEU A 362 -4.40 -8.87 -12.96
CA LEU A 362 -5.65 -9.62 -12.99
C LEU A 362 -6.69 -9.00 -13.93
N PHE A 363 -6.62 -7.71 -14.15
CA PHE A 363 -7.61 -6.94 -14.93
C PHE A 363 -7.17 -6.64 -16.37
N VAL A 364 -6.02 -7.15 -16.83
CA VAL A 364 -5.46 -6.81 -18.16
C VAL A 364 -6.47 -7.05 -19.29
N GLY A 365 -7.21 -8.15 -19.27
CA GLY A 365 -8.27 -8.40 -20.25
C GLY A 365 -9.42 -7.40 -20.16
N LEU A 366 -9.84 -7.04 -18.95
CA LEU A 366 -10.86 -6.01 -18.70
C LEU A 366 -10.38 -4.62 -19.14
N ILE A 367 -9.14 -4.26 -18.83
CA ILE A 367 -8.49 -3.01 -19.26
C ILE A 367 -8.51 -2.92 -20.79
N HIS A 368 -8.14 -4.00 -21.48
CA HIS A 368 -8.14 -4.00 -22.96
C HIS A 368 -9.54 -3.75 -23.56
N LEU A 369 -10.58 -4.30 -22.95
CA LEU A 369 -11.96 -4.14 -23.42
C LEU A 369 -12.56 -2.78 -23.03
N ALA A 370 -12.30 -2.31 -21.81
CA ALA A 370 -12.87 -1.06 -21.30
C ALA A 370 -12.10 0.19 -21.72
N LEU A 371 -10.77 0.07 -21.92
CA LEU A 371 -9.83 1.16 -22.22
C LEU A 371 -8.86 0.70 -23.33
N PRO A 372 -9.33 0.55 -24.57
CA PRO A 372 -8.53 -0.06 -25.64
C PRO A 372 -7.27 0.70 -26.02
N ASP A 373 -7.21 2.01 -25.80
CA ASP A 373 -6.06 2.86 -26.14
C ASP A 373 -5.11 3.10 -24.95
N ALA A 374 -5.43 2.63 -23.74
CA ALA A 374 -4.54 2.75 -22.56
C ALA A 374 -3.24 1.97 -22.77
N ALA A 375 -2.08 2.50 -22.37
CA ALA A 375 -0.82 1.75 -22.40
C ALA A 375 -0.76 0.73 -21.25
N ILE A 376 -0.21 -0.47 -21.52
CA ILE A 376 0.00 -1.51 -20.51
C ILE A 376 1.48 -1.87 -20.50
N ILE A 377 2.13 -1.70 -19.36
CA ILE A 377 3.54 -2.02 -19.13
C ILE A 377 3.63 -3.09 -18.07
N HIS A 378 4.26 -4.20 -18.42
CA HIS A 378 4.48 -5.33 -17.53
C HIS A 378 5.92 -5.33 -17.03
N ALA A 379 6.11 -5.11 -15.72
CA ALA A 379 7.40 -5.16 -15.08
C ALA A 379 7.80 -6.61 -14.80
N VAL A 380 8.84 -7.06 -15.46
CA VAL A 380 9.41 -8.41 -15.34
C VAL A 380 10.74 -8.35 -14.61
N ARG A 381 11.01 -9.32 -13.74
CA ARG A 381 12.30 -9.48 -13.07
C ARG A 381 12.55 -10.96 -12.82
N ASP A 382 13.81 -11.35 -12.60
CA ASP A 382 14.16 -12.71 -12.19
C ASP A 382 13.19 -13.24 -11.12
N PRO A 383 12.61 -14.44 -11.31
CA PRO A 383 11.61 -15.01 -10.42
C PRO A 383 12.06 -15.14 -8.98
N ALA A 384 13.28 -15.68 -8.77
CA ALA A 384 13.80 -15.92 -7.43
C ALA A 384 14.14 -14.62 -6.70
N ASP A 385 14.69 -13.62 -7.42
CA ASP A 385 14.95 -12.28 -6.87
C ASP A 385 13.64 -11.55 -6.50
N THR A 386 12.62 -11.66 -7.35
CA THR A 386 11.29 -11.06 -7.10
C THR A 386 10.64 -11.67 -5.86
N CYS A 387 10.59 -13.00 -5.80
CA CYS A 387 9.98 -13.72 -4.69
C CYS A 387 10.76 -13.52 -3.39
N LEU A 388 12.08 -13.62 -3.39
CA LEU A 388 12.90 -13.37 -2.20
C LEU A 388 12.76 -11.93 -1.71
N SER A 389 12.71 -10.96 -2.62
CA SER A 389 12.50 -9.56 -2.26
C SER A 389 11.12 -9.33 -1.63
N SER A 390 10.09 -10.03 -2.12
CA SER A 390 8.74 -9.99 -1.54
C SER A 390 8.72 -10.65 -0.16
N PHE A 391 9.28 -11.85 -0.01
CA PHE A 391 9.40 -12.58 1.25
C PHE A 391 10.20 -11.80 2.31
N SER A 392 11.15 -10.96 1.89
CA SER A 392 11.97 -10.12 2.77
C SER A 392 11.30 -8.81 3.17
N THR A 393 10.06 -8.55 2.72
CA THR A 393 9.35 -7.28 2.92
C THR A 393 8.12 -7.49 3.79
N HIS A 394 7.99 -6.70 4.86
CA HIS A 394 6.73 -6.63 5.59
C HIS A 394 5.77 -5.70 4.86
N PHE A 395 4.67 -6.25 4.34
CA PHE A 395 3.57 -5.49 3.75
C PHE A 395 2.48 -5.25 4.79
N SER A 396 1.85 -4.08 4.73
CA SER A 396 0.69 -3.78 5.59
C SER A 396 -0.53 -4.59 5.19
N ASN A 397 -0.87 -4.65 3.90
CA ASN A 397 -2.03 -5.36 3.34
C ASN A 397 -1.75 -5.84 1.90
N GLY A 398 -2.55 -6.79 1.41
CA GLY A 398 -2.69 -7.10 -0.02
C GLY A 398 -1.59 -7.96 -0.63
N ASN A 399 -0.78 -8.60 0.18
CA ASN A 399 0.31 -9.49 -0.26
C ASN A 399 0.41 -10.74 0.63
N GLU A 400 -0.73 -11.32 0.97
CA GLU A 400 -0.86 -12.42 1.93
C GLU A 400 -0.07 -13.66 1.51
N HIS A 401 0.07 -13.91 0.23
CA HIS A 401 0.83 -15.02 -0.37
C HIS A 401 2.36 -14.91 -0.18
N THR A 402 2.87 -13.77 0.31
CA THR A 402 4.33 -13.55 0.37
C THR A 402 5.00 -14.08 1.64
N TYR A 403 4.24 -14.61 2.60
CA TYR A 403 4.73 -15.00 3.92
C TYR A 403 5.04 -16.50 4.07
N ASP A 404 4.90 -17.27 3.00
CA ASP A 404 5.36 -18.65 2.89
C ASP A 404 6.06 -18.86 1.54
N LEU A 405 7.18 -19.57 1.52
CA LEU A 405 8.01 -19.74 0.33
C LEU A 405 7.32 -20.56 -0.76
N ALA A 406 6.59 -21.60 -0.37
CA ALA A 406 5.91 -22.48 -1.31
C ALA A 406 4.62 -21.81 -1.84
N GLU A 407 3.82 -21.18 -0.96
CA GLU A 407 2.66 -20.38 -1.39
C GLU A 407 3.07 -19.27 -2.37
N LEU A 408 4.15 -18.57 -2.08
CA LEU A 408 4.69 -17.51 -2.94
C LEU A 408 5.16 -18.06 -4.30
N GLY A 409 5.82 -19.20 -4.31
CA GLY A 409 6.28 -19.86 -5.54
C GLY A 409 5.10 -20.29 -6.42
N ARG A 410 4.05 -20.91 -5.83
CA ARG A 410 2.82 -21.28 -6.55
C ARG A 410 2.07 -20.06 -7.08
N TYR A 411 1.95 -19.00 -6.27
CA TYR A 411 1.36 -17.73 -6.71
C TYR A 411 2.12 -17.14 -7.90
N TYR A 412 3.45 -17.09 -7.85
CA TYR A 412 4.29 -16.59 -8.94
C TYR A 412 4.11 -17.40 -10.23
N ARG A 413 4.01 -18.72 -10.13
CA ARG A 413 3.76 -19.62 -11.27
C ARG A 413 2.42 -19.32 -11.94
N HIS A 414 1.33 -19.18 -11.17
CA HIS A 414 0.00 -18.84 -11.71
C HIS A 414 -0.03 -17.44 -12.31
N TYR A 415 0.62 -16.47 -11.67
CA TYR A 415 0.81 -15.15 -12.24
C TYR A 415 1.51 -15.20 -13.61
N ARG A 416 2.62 -15.93 -13.73
CA ARG A 416 3.31 -16.09 -15.02
C ARG A 416 2.44 -16.73 -16.09
N GLN A 417 1.69 -17.76 -15.72
CA GLN A 417 0.76 -18.41 -16.64
C GLN A 417 -0.35 -17.44 -17.11
N LEU A 418 -0.86 -16.60 -16.21
CA LEU A 418 -1.86 -15.59 -16.57
C LEU A 418 -1.26 -14.50 -17.47
N MET A 419 -0.05 -14.02 -17.20
CA MET A 419 0.62 -13.04 -18.08
C MET A 419 0.91 -13.63 -19.48
N ALA A 420 1.35 -14.89 -19.56
CA ALA A 420 1.54 -15.57 -20.83
C ALA A 420 0.19 -15.69 -21.59
N HIS A 421 -0.90 -16.01 -20.91
CA HIS A 421 -2.24 -16.01 -21.47
C HIS A 421 -2.66 -14.62 -22.02
N TRP A 422 -2.37 -13.53 -21.30
CA TRP A 422 -2.65 -12.19 -21.81
C TRP A 422 -1.87 -11.87 -23.09
N HIS A 423 -0.61 -12.29 -23.18
CA HIS A 423 0.18 -12.14 -24.41
C HIS A 423 -0.37 -12.97 -25.59
N ASP A 424 -0.98 -14.11 -25.28
CA ASP A 424 -1.61 -14.97 -26.29
C ASP A 424 -2.92 -14.35 -26.82
N VAL A 425 -3.86 -14.02 -25.93
CA VAL A 425 -5.22 -13.61 -26.32
C VAL A 425 -5.37 -12.16 -26.76
N LEU A 426 -4.42 -11.29 -26.43
CA LEU A 426 -4.44 -9.87 -26.80
C LEU A 426 -3.60 -9.60 -28.06
N PRO A 427 -3.88 -8.50 -28.80
CA PRO A 427 -3.10 -8.15 -29.98
C PRO A 427 -1.61 -8.02 -29.67
N PRO A 428 -0.71 -8.45 -30.58
CA PRO A 428 0.73 -8.28 -30.42
C PRO A 428 1.10 -6.82 -30.14
N GLY A 429 2.00 -6.61 -29.18
CA GLY A 429 2.45 -5.26 -28.79
C GLY A 429 1.49 -4.51 -27.85
N ARG A 430 0.37 -5.12 -27.45
CA ARG A 430 -0.58 -4.51 -26.49
C ARG A 430 0.02 -4.34 -25.10
N ILE A 431 0.91 -5.25 -24.71
CA ILE A 431 1.65 -5.24 -23.43
C ILE A 431 3.13 -5.06 -23.75
N LEU A 432 3.77 -4.10 -23.11
CA LEU A 432 5.22 -3.91 -23.17
C LEU A 432 5.87 -4.61 -21.97
N ASP A 433 6.61 -5.69 -22.20
CA ASP A 433 7.46 -6.28 -21.17
C ASP A 433 8.72 -5.43 -20.96
N VAL A 434 8.96 -5.06 -19.70
CA VAL A 434 10.13 -4.30 -19.27
C VAL A 434 10.89 -5.12 -18.22
N HIS A 435 12.02 -5.69 -18.63
CA HIS A 435 12.87 -6.46 -17.73
C HIS A 435 13.69 -5.52 -16.83
N TYR A 436 13.62 -5.74 -15.52
CA TYR A 436 14.35 -4.95 -14.53
C TYR A 436 15.85 -4.96 -14.79
N GLU A 437 16.37 -6.11 -15.18
CA GLU A 437 17.79 -6.33 -15.49
C GLU A 437 18.23 -5.47 -16.68
N ASP A 438 17.37 -5.32 -17.71
CA ASP A 438 17.64 -4.46 -18.87
C ASP A 438 17.63 -2.98 -18.48
N VAL A 439 16.69 -2.57 -17.60
CA VAL A 439 16.64 -1.20 -17.07
C VAL A 439 17.91 -0.87 -16.30
N VAL A 440 18.41 -1.83 -15.50
CA VAL A 440 19.66 -1.65 -14.73
C VAL A 440 20.90 -1.67 -15.62
N ALA A 441 20.87 -2.42 -16.72
CA ALA A 441 21.98 -2.49 -17.67
C ALA A 441 22.11 -1.22 -18.51
N ASP A 442 20.96 -0.70 -19.01
CA ASP A 442 20.90 0.48 -19.88
C ASP A 442 19.56 1.22 -19.65
N VAL A 443 19.59 2.15 -18.70
CA VAL A 443 18.41 2.92 -18.31
C VAL A 443 17.86 3.78 -19.44
N GLU A 444 18.74 4.35 -20.29
CA GLU A 444 18.30 5.21 -21.39
C GLU A 444 17.55 4.42 -22.45
N LYS A 445 18.09 3.29 -22.88
CA LYS A 445 17.44 2.42 -23.87
C LYS A 445 16.08 1.94 -23.36
N ALA A 446 16.01 1.51 -22.10
CA ALA A 446 14.75 1.08 -21.48
C ALA A 446 13.75 2.22 -21.38
N ALA A 447 14.17 3.40 -20.89
CA ALA A 447 13.32 4.57 -20.76
C ALA A 447 12.76 5.03 -22.12
N ARG A 448 13.57 5.08 -23.18
CA ARG A 448 13.11 5.40 -24.53
C ARG A 448 12.02 4.46 -25.03
N ARG A 449 12.16 3.14 -24.78
CA ARG A 449 11.14 2.14 -25.13
C ARG A 449 9.85 2.36 -24.37
N ILE A 450 9.94 2.65 -23.07
CA ILE A 450 8.79 2.90 -22.19
C ILE A 450 8.04 4.17 -22.65
N ILE A 451 8.74 5.26 -22.85
CA ILE A 451 8.16 6.54 -23.29
C ILE A 451 7.50 6.42 -24.69
N SER A 452 8.17 5.76 -25.64
CA SER A 452 7.62 5.50 -26.97
C SER A 452 6.35 4.64 -26.92
N HIS A 453 6.30 3.61 -26.06
CA HIS A 453 5.10 2.77 -25.89
C HIS A 453 3.91 3.57 -25.33
N CYS A 454 4.17 4.60 -24.52
CA CYS A 454 3.15 5.53 -24.04
C CYS A 454 2.74 6.59 -25.10
N GLY A 455 3.31 6.55 -26.32
CA GLY A 455 3.04 7.54 -27.36
C GLY A 455 3.50 8.95 -26.99
N LEU A 456 4.62 9.07 -26.28
CA LEU A 456 5.20 10.33 -25.86
C LEU A 456 6.56 10.56 -26.57
N ASP A 457 6.89 11.83 -26.80
CA ASP A 457 8.22 12.23 -27.25
C ASP A 457 9.25 12.02 -26.13
N TRP A 458 10.50 11.80 -26.52
CA TRP A 458 11.57 11.62 -25.57
C TRP A 458 11.90 12.89 -24.78
N ASP A 459 12.02 12.76 -23.47
CA ASP A 459 12.51 13.83 -22.59
C ASP A 459 13.66 13.31 -21.70
N PRO A 460 14.84 13.97 -21.68
CA PRO A 460 16.01 13.52 -20.93
C PRO A 460 15.82 13.53 -19.42
N ARG A 461 14.85 14.25 -18.87
CA ARG A 461 14.49 14.23 -17.43
C ARG A 461 14.12 12.84 -16.95
N CYS A 462 13.70 11.94 -17.83
CA CYS A 462 13.45 10.53 -17.50
C CYS A 462 14.68 9.80 -16.98
N LEU A 463 15.90 10.27 -17.26
CA LEU A 463 17.14 9.71 -16.76
C LEU A 463 17.46 10.17 -15.33
N ASP A 464 16.95 11.33 -14.95
CA ASP A 464 17.12 11.92 -13.61
C ASP A 464 16.00 11.53 -12.64
N PHE A 465 15.36 10.38 -12.89
CA PHE A 465 14.20 9.90 -12.14
C PHE A 465 14.42 9.88 -10.61
N HIS A 466 15.64 9.71 -10.15
CA HIS A 466 16.00 9.68 -8.72
C HIS A 466 15.98 11.06 -8.05
N LEU A 467 15.96 12.15 -8.85
CA LEU A 467 15.85 13.54 -8.40
C LEU A 467 14.40 14.05 -8.37
N THR A 468 13.46 13.29 -8.92
CA THR A 468 12.04 13.69 -8.98
C THR A 468 11.44 13.79 -7.59
N GLU A 469 10.84 14.95 -7.26
CA GLU A 469 10.34 15.26 -5.89
C GLU A 469 8.96 14.67 -5.57
N ARG A 470 8.34 13.90 -6.49
CA ARG A 470 7.03 13.30 -6.25
C ARG A 470 7.02 12.36 -5.03
N THR A 471 5.87 12.23 -4.40
CA THR A 471 5.67 11.29 -3.30
C THR A 471 5.71 9.83 -3.78
N VAL A 472 6.41 8.97 -3.06
CA VAL A 472 6.47 7.54 -3.32
C VAL A 472 6.05 6.77 -2.07
N LYS A 473 4.81 6.23 -2.08
CA LYS A 473 4.20 5.53 -0.94
C LYS A 473 4.37 4.00 -1.02
N THR A 474 5.54 3.50 -1.44
CA THR A 474 5.79 2.06 -1.60
C THR A 474 6.96 1.59 -0.76
N ALA A 475 7.09 0.27 -0.60
CA ALA A 475 8.24 -0.35 0.05
C ALA A 475 9.58 0.00 -0.63
N SER A 476 9.55 0.40 -1.92
CA SER A 476 10.71 0.79 -2.72
C SER A 476 11.05 2.29 -2.66
N ALA A 477 10.33 3.10 -1.88
CA ALA A 477 10.47 4.57 -1.86
C ALA A 477 11.92 5.06 -1.67
N ALA A 478 12.66 4.47 -0.74
CA ALA A 478 14.07 4.84 -0.51
C ALA A 478 15.02 4.33 -1.61
N GLN A 479 14.63 3.29 -2.35
CA GLN A 479 15.45 2.67 -3.39
C GLN A 479 15.45 3.51 -4.66
N VAL A 480 14.28 3.97 -5.10
CA VAL A 480 14.12 4.76 -6.35
C VAL A 480 14.62 6.21 -6.22
N ARG A 481 15.02 6.63 -5.02
CA ARG A 481 15.69 7.92 -4.73
C ARG A 481 17.22 7.86 -4.89
N LYS A 482 17.74 6.75 -5.38
CA LYS A 482 19.17 6.56 -5.66
C LYS A 482 19.37 6.37 -7.15
N PRO A 483 20.53 6.76 -7.69
CA PRO A 483 20.93 6.33 -9.03
C PRO A 483 20.86 4.81 -9.18
N ILE A 484 20.75 4.32 -10.41
CA ILE A 484 20.70 2.88 -10.70
C ILE A 484 21.90 2.15 -10.05
N TYR A 485 21.61 1.02 -9.42
CA TYR A 485 22.62 0.16 -8.80
C TYR A 485 22.34 -1.32 -9.12
N LYS A 486 23.41 -2.13 -9.18
CA LYS A 486 23.34 -3.54 -9.64
C LYS A 486 23.15 -4.56 -8.52
N ASN A 487 23.25 -4.16 -7.26
CA ASN A 487 23.27 -5.08 -6.10
C ASN A 487 21.96 -5.85 -5.86
N SER A 488 20.93 -5.54 -6.61
CA SER A 488 19.62 -6.23 -6.53
C SER A 488 19.49 -7.38 -7.53
N ILE A 489 20.44 -7.54 -8.46
CA ILE A 489 20.45 -8.62 -9.47
C ILE A 489 21.14 -9.85 -8.88
N ALA A 490 20.54 -11.01 -9.05
CA ALA A 490 21.00 -12.30 -8.55
C ALA A 490 21.25 -12.34 -7.02
N ARG A 491 20.56 -11.47 -6.26
CA ARG A 491 20.67 -11.42 -4.80
C ARG A 491 20.20 -12.71 -4.15
N TRP A 492 19.26 -13.43 -4.76
CA TRP A 492 18.75 -14.70 -4.28
C TRP A 492 19.83 -15.76 -4.10
N ARG A 493 20.95 -15.68 -4.86
CA ARG A 493 22.07 -16.64 -4.74
C ARG A 493 22.71 -16.68 -3.36
N LYS A 494 22.70 -15.55 -2.63
CA LYS A 494 23.13 -15.50 -1.23
C LYS A 494 22.30 -16.42 -0.31
N TYR A 495 21.07 -16.73 -0.73
CA TYR A 495 20.08 -17.46 0.04
C TYR A 495 19.70 -18.80 -0.60
N GLU A 496 20.36 -19.20 -1.68
CA GLU A 496 20.03 -20.38 -2.49
C GLU A 496 19.88 -21.65 -1.63
N ALA A 497 20.77 -21.84 -0.66
CA ALA A 497 20.75 -22.99 0.24
C ALA A 497 19.48 -23.04 1.15
N PHE A 498 18.78 -21.94 1.31
CA PHE A 498 17.67 -21.80 2.25
C PHE A 498 16.30 -21.73 1.58
N ILE A 499 16.23 -21.38 0.29
CA ILE A 499 14.98 -21.13 -0.44
C ILE A 499 14.52 -22.34 -1.28
N GLY A 500 14.94 -23.55 -0.91
CA GLY A 500 14.58 -24.79 -1.64
C GLY A 500 13.08 -24.93 -1.95
N PRO A 501 12.15 -24.71 -0.98
CA PRO A 501 10.73 -24.77 -1.25
C PRO A 501 10.23 -23.78 -2.32
N LEU A 502 10.80 -22.57 -2.37
CA LEU A 502 10.51 -21.59 -3.41
C LEU A 502 11.04 -22.05 -4.77
N LEU A 503 12.30 -22.48 -4.84
CA LEU A 503 12.94 -22.90 -6.10
C LEU A 503 12.24 -24.11 -6.71
N ALA A 504 11.74 -25.03 -5.89
CA ALA A 504 10.96 -26.18 -6.34
C ALA A 504 9.68 -25.78 -7.07
N GLU A 505 8.98 -24.73 -6.58
CA GLU A 505 7.77 -24.23 -7.21
C GLU A 505 8.01 -23.31 -8.41
N LEU A 506 9.17 -22.69 -8.48
CA LEU A 506 9.60 -21.85 -9.62
C LEU A 506 10.21 -22.66 -10.77
N ALA A 507 10.61 -23.90 -10.52
CA ALA A 507 11.16 -24.77 -11.56
C ALA A 507 10.16 -24.91 -12.73
N PRO A 508 10.63 -24.96 -14.00
CA PRO A 508 9.75 -25.23 -15.11
C PRO A 508 8.98 -26.53 -14.86
N ILE A 509 7.65 -26.49 -15.01
CA ILE A 509 6.89 -27.73 -15.13
C ILE A 509 7.46 -28.42 -16.37
N ALA A 510 8.01 -29.63 -16.19
CA ALA A 510 8.38 -30.44 -17.34
C ALA A 510 7.12 -30.57 -18.22
N GLU A 511 7.21 -30.04 -19.46
CA GLU A 511 6.16 -30.17 -20.47
C GLU A 511 5.87 -31.62 -20.79
#